data_da40518ea13132c08fff23a70fdf2694
#
_entry.id   da40518ea13132c08fff23a70fdf2694
#
_cell.length_a   1.000
_cell.length_b   1.000
_cell.length_c   1.000
_cell.angle_alpha   90.00
_cell.angle_beta   90.00
_cell.angle_gamma   90.00
#
_symmetry.space_group_name_H-M   'P 1'
#
loop_
_entity.id
_entity.type
_entity.pdbx_description
1 polymer ?
#
loop_
_entity_poly.entity_id
_entity_poly.type
_entity_poly.pdbx_seq_one_letter_code
_entity_poly.pdbx_strand_id
1 'polypeptide(L)'
;MKYAYWIITGLLCLMLTVSAGFYIFQNAEVASEFVKLGFPTWVIYPLAAAKLSAVAVILLRKNRVLVEWAYAGLFFNILLAAIAHITIADGEQWSAVVALILLMSSYFLGKKVRPF
;
A
#
# COMPACT_ATOMS: atom_id res chain seq x y z
N MET A 1 -4.55 22.10 4.86
CA MET A 1 -4.83 20.80 4.26
C MET A 1 -3.85 20.37 3.17
N LYS A 2 -3.35 21.32 2.38
CA LYS A 2 -2.37 21.03 1.33
C LYS A 2 -1.12 20.35 1.88
N TYR A 3 -0.55 20.87 2.94
CA TYR A 3 0.65 20.28 3.55
C TYR A 3 0.35 18.93 4.17
N ALA A 4 -0.79 18.79 4.84
CA ALA A 4 -1.20 17.52 5.42
C ALA A 4 -1.34 16.44 4.34
N TYR A 5 -1.97 16.76 3.22
CA TYR A 5 -2.09 15.82 2.10
C TYR A 5 -0.72 15.35 1.60
N TRP A 6 0.20 16.28 1.34
CA TRP A 6 1.51 15.91 0.78
C TRP A 6 2.38 15.14 1.77
N ILE A 7 2.31 15.49 3.06
CA ILE A 7 3.04 14.74 4.09
C ILE A 7 2.49 13.32 4.19
N ILE A 8 1.18 13.16 4.28
CA ILE A 8 0.52 11.86 4.42
C ILE A 8 0.74 11.02 3.16
N THR A 9 0.53 11.59 1.98
CA THR A 9 0.71 10.89 0.71
C THR A 9 2.18 10.52 0.49
N GLY A 10 3.10 11.42 0.84
CA GLY A 10 4.53 11.15 0.78
C GLY A 10 4.96 10.00 1.67
N LEU A 11 4.47 9.97 2.91
CA LEU A 11 4.74 8.86 3.84
C LEU A 11 4.16 7.55 3.31
N LEU A 12 2.94 7.57 2.81
CA LEU A 12 2.30 6.39 2.22
C LEU A 12 3.11 5.86 1.04
N CYS A 13 3.49 6.74 0.12
CA CYS A 13 4.28 6.35 -1.06
C CYS A 13 5.66 5.83 -0.67
N LEU A 14 6.29 6.42 0.34
CA LEU A 14 7.56 5.93 0.86
C LEU A 14 7.42 4.52 1.43
N MET A 15 6.39 4.28 2.24
CA MET A 15 6.13 2.95 2.81
C MET A 15 5.91 1.92 1.70
N LEU A 16 5.12 2.25 0.69
CA LEU A 16 4.83 1.36 -0.43
C LEU A 16 6.08 1.06 -1.27
N THR A 17 6.89 2.07 -1.53
CA THR A 17 8.13 1.93 -2.30
C THR A 17 9.14 1.07 -1.55
N VAL A 18 9.32 1.30 -0.25
CA VAL A 18 10.20 0.49 0.60
C VAL A 18 9.70 -0.96 0.65
N SER A 19 8.39 -1.16 0.82
CA SER A 19 7.80 -2.50 0.82
C SER A 19 8.04 -3.22 -0.50
N ALA A 20 7.82 -2.55 -1.64
CA ALA A 20 8.09 -3.13 -2.95
C ALA A 20 9.58 -3.47 -3.13
N GLY A 21 10.46 -2.62 -2.62
CA GLY A 21 11.90 -2.87 -2.63
C GLY A 21 12.26 -4.14 -1.86
N PHE A 22 11.71 -4.34 -0.67
CA PHE A 22 11.89 -5.58 0.08
C PHE A 22 11.37 -6.80 -0.68
N TYR A 23 10.23 -6.67 -1.35
CA TYR A 23 9.66 -7.76 -2.16
C TYR A 23 10.59 -8.18 -3.30
N ILE A 24 11.32 -7.23 -3.88
CA ILE A 24 12.23 -7.49 -5.00
C ILE A 24 13.61 -7.96 -4.52
N PHE A 25 14.20 -7.22 -3.56
CA PHE A 25 15.59 -7.43 -3.14
C PHE A 25 15.74 -8.37 -1.95
N GLN A 26 14.72 -8.49 -1.09
CA GLN A 26 14.70 -9.39 0.06
C GLN A 26 13.66 -10.49 -0.15
N ASN A 27 13.58 -11.02 -1.36
CA ASN A 27 12.52 -11.94 -1.76
C ASN A 27 12.44 -13.19 -0.87
N ALA A 28 13.58 -13.74 -0.45
CA ALA A 28 13.59 -14.95 0.38
C ALA A 28 12.93 -14.70 1.75
N GLU A 29 13.18 -13.57 2.37
CA GLU A 29 12.56 -13.20 3.64
C GLU A 29 11.06 -12.94 3.48
N VAL A 30 10.68 -12.23 2.42
CA VAL A 30 9.28 -11.95 2.12
C VAL A 30 8.53 -13.25 1.78
N ALA A 31 9.14 -14.16 1.04
CA ALA A 31 8.56 -15.47 0.74
C ALA A 31 8.27 -16.25 2.03
N SER A 32 9.20 -16.22 2.99
CA SER A 32 9.00 -16.86 4.29
C SER A 32 7.79 -16.27 5.02
N GLU A 33 7.64 -14.95 5.02
CA GLU A 33 6.48 -14.28 5.62
C GLU A 33 5.17 -14.64 4.91
N PHE A 34 5.18 -14.71 3.59
CA PHE A 34 3.98 -15.08 2.82
C PHE A 34 3.53 -16.50 3.14
N VAL A 35 4.47 -17.43 3.30
CA VAL A 35 4.15 -18.80 3.70
C VAL A 35 3.49 -18.82 5.08
N LYS A 36 4.01 -18.06 6.03
CA LYS A 36 3.41 -17.93 7.37
C LYS A 36 1.98 -17.40 7.30
N LEU A 37 1.73 -16.45 6.43
CA LEU A 37 0.41 -15.82 6.28
C LEU A 37 -0.56 -16.65 5.44
N GLY A 38 -0.08 -17.73 4.82
CA GLY A 38 -0.92 -18.59 3.98
C GLY A 38 -1.08 -18.09 2.55
N PHE A 39 -0.23 -17.17 2.10
CA PHE A 39 -0.28 -16.66 0.73
C PHE A 39 0.69 -17.39 -0.19
N PRO A 40 0.34 -17.58 -1.48
CA PRO A 40 1.29 -18.13 -2.44
C PRO A 40 2.43 -17.16 -2.70
N THR A 41 3.64 -17.69 -2.85
CA THR A 41 4.84 -16.86 -3.02
C THR A 41 4.96 -16.25 -4.41
N TRP A 42 4.28 -16.80 -5.42
CA TRP A 42 4.35 -16.24 -6.77
C TRP A 42 3.73 -14.86 -6.90
N VAL A 43 2.85 -14.47 -5.95
CA VAL A 43 2.20 -13.15 -5.99
C VAL A 43 3.13 -12.01 -5.60
N ILE A 44 4.33 -12.29 -5.06
CA ILE A 44 5.25 -11.27 -4.53
C ILE A 44 5.65 -10.26 -5.61
N TYR A 45 6.10 -10.72 -6.77
CA TYR A 45 6.50 -9.81 -7.85
C TYR A 45 5.34 -9.05 -8.46
N PRO A 46 4.19 -9.68 -8.78
CA PRO A 46 3.01 -8.91 -9.19
C PRO A 46 2.57 -7.86 -8.18
N LEU A 47 2.63 -8.16 -6.88
CA LEU A 47 2.28 -7.19 -5.85
C LEU A 47 3.29 -6.04 -5.78
N ALA A 48 4.58 -6.31 -5.93
CA ALA A 48 5.60 -5.25 -5.98
C ALA A 48 5.35 -4.33 -7.17
N ALA A 49 5.09 -4.88 -8.35
CA ALA A 49 4.76 -4.11 -9.54
C ALA A 49 3.50 -3.29 -9.34
N ALA A 50 2.46 -3.86 -8.73
CA ALA A 50 1.22 -3.16 -8.45
C ALA A 50 1.42 -2.00 -7.48
N LYS A 51 2.23 -2.18 -6.44
CA LYS A 51 2.54 -1.12 -5.47
C LYS A 51 3.27 0.04 -6.13
N LEU A 52 4.29 -0.23 -6.92
CA LEU A 52 5.05 0.81 -7.62
C LEU A 52 4.18 1.53 -8.66
N SER A 53 3.35 0.79 -9.38
CA SER A 53 2.39 1.38 -10.33
C SER A 53 1.39 2.28 -9.63
N ALA A 54 0.87 1.85 -8.48
CA ALA A 54 -0.07 2.64 -7.70
C ALA A 54 0.57 3.94 -7.20
N VAL A 55 1.81 3.88 -6.73
CA VAL A 55 2.57 5.09 -6.32
C VAL A 55 2.66 6.08 -7.49
N ALA A 56 3.05 5.60 -8.66
CA ALA A 56 3.16 6.46 -9.84
C ALA A 56 1.81 7.07 -10.22
N VAL A 57 0.75 6.27 -10.23
CA VAL A 57 -0.61 6.73 -10.56
C VAL A 57 -1.09 7.80 -9.58
N ILE A 58 -0.88 7.59 -8.29
CA ILE A 58 -1.29 8.54 -7.25
C ILE A 58 -0.52 9.86 -7.35
N LEU A 59 0.78 9.79 -7.52
CA LEU A 59 1.62 11.00 -7.59
C LEU A 59 1.34 11.81 -8.86
N LEU A 60 1.20 11.16 -9.99
CA LEU A 60 0.93 11.83 -11.26
C LEU A 60 -0.51 12.36 -11.35
N ARG A 61 -1.47 11.62 -10.82
CA ARG A 61 -2.89 11.99 -10.76
C ARG A 61 -3.44 12.51 -12.08
N LYS A 62 -3.14 11.83 -13.18
CA LYS A 62 -3.56 12.26 -14.52
C LYS A 62 -4.92 11.70 -14.94
N ASN A 63 -5.30 10.54 -14.44
CA ASN A 63 -6.51 9.84 -14.82
C ASN A 63 -7.32 9.48 -13.58
N ARG A 64 -8.54 9.99 -13.50
CA ARG A 64 -9.42 9.77 -12.35
C ARG A 64 -9.68 8.29 -12.09
N VAL A 65 -10.00 7.54 -13.16
CA VAL A 65 -10.31 6.11 -13.02
C VAL A 65 -9.11 5.34 -12.48
N LEU A 66 -7.92 5.61 -13.01
CA LEU A 66 -6.70 4.95 -12.54
C LEU A 66 -6.38 5.29 -11.08
N VAL A 67 -6.59 6.54 -10.69
CA VAL A 67 -6.37 6.97 -9.29
C VAL A 67 -7.34 6.23 -8.36
N GLU A 68 -8.61 6.17 -8.72
CA GLU A 68 -9.60 5.45 -7.91
C GLU A 68 -9.26 3.96 -7.81
N TRP A 69 -8.85 3.34 -8.89
CA TRP A 69 -8.44 1.93 -8.88
C TRP A 69 -7.19 1.70 -8.05
N ALA A 70 -6.21 2.63 -8.12
CA ALA A 70 -4.99 2.53 -7.31
C ALA A 70 -5.32 2.55 -5.82
N TYR A 71 -6.13 3.50 -5.37
CA TYR A 71 -6.55 3.57 -3.97
C TYR A 71 -7.37 2.35 -3.56
N ALA A 72 -8.28 1.90 -4.40
CA ALA A 72 -9.09 0.71 -4.10
C ALA A 72 -8.22 -0.55 -3.99
N GLY A 73 -7.32 -0.75 -4.93
CA GLY A 73 -6.40 -1.90 -4.91
C GLY A 73 -5.51 -1.90 -3.68
N LEU A 74 -4.96 -0.74 -3.33
CA LEU A 74 -4.14 -0.60 -2.12
C LEU A 74 -4.97 -0.82 -0.86
N PHE A 75 -6.21 -0.33 -0.84
CA PHE A 75 -7.11 -0.54 0.29
C PHE A 75 -7.30 -2.03 0.56
N PHE A 76 -7.67 -2.80 -0.45
CA PHE A 76 -7.89 -4.23 -0.29
C PHE A 76 -6.59 -4.97 0.05
N ASN A 77 -5.47 -4.59 -0.55
CA ASN A 77 -4.18 -5.20 -0.27
C ASN A 77 -3.77 -4.99 1.19
N ILE A 78 -3.87 -3.76 1.68
CA ILE A 78 -3.49 -3.40 3.05
C ILE A 78 -4.46 -4.02 4.07
N LEU A 79 -5.76 -3.99 3.77
CA LEU A 79 -6.78 -4.60 4.63
C LEU A 79 -6.55 -6.11 4.76
N LEU A 80 -6.28 -6.78 3.64
CA LEU A 80 -6.00 -8.21 3.64
C LEU A 80 -4.75 -8.54 4.45
N ALA A 81 -3.70 -7.71 4.34
CA ALA A 81 -2.48 -7.87 5.12
C ALA A 81 -2.76 -7.72 6.62
N ALA A 82 -3.55 -6.73 7.01
CA ALA A 82 -3.93 -6.53 8.42
C ALA A 82 -4.70 -7.74 8.96
N ILE A 83 -5.69 -8.22 8.21
CA ILE A 83 -6.49 -9.39 8.59
C ILE A 83 -5.61 -10.63 8.71
N ALA A 84 -4.69 -10.84 7.78
CA ALA A 84 -3.79 -11.99 7.80
C ALA A 84 -2.90 -12.00 9.04
N HIS A 85 -2.32 -10.85 9.42
CA HIS A 85 -1.50 -10.74 10.62
C HIS A 85 -2.32 -10.96 11.90
N ILE A 86 -3.54 -10.43 11.95
CA ILE A 86 -4.44 -10.66 13.09
C ILE A 86 -4.79 -12.14 13.21
N THR A 87 -5.06 -12.79 12.09
CA THR A 87 -5.46 -14.21 12.06
C THR A 87 -4.38 -15.12 12.62
N ILE A 88 -3.11 -14.89 12.27
CA ILE A 88 -2.01 -15.68 12.82
C ILE A 88 -1.48 -15.15 14.15
N ALA A 89 -2.03 -14.04 14.63
CA ALA A 89 -1.72 -13.43 15.93
C ALA A 89 -0.23 -13.19 16.14
N ASP A 90 0.49 -12.69 15.11
CA ASP A 90 1.92 -12.40 15.19
C ASP A 90 2.24 -11.00 15.73
N GLY A 91 1.24 -10.17 15.98
CA GLY A 91 1.40 -8.83 16.52
C GLY A 91 1.91 -7.80 15.52
N GLU A 92 2.05 -8.15 14.25
CA GLU A 92 2.62 -7.26 13.23
C GLU A 92 1.58 -6.51 12.39
N GLN A 93 0.32 -6.59 12.76
CA GLN A 93 -0.76 -5.93 12.02
C GLN A 93 -0.69 -4.39 12.06
N TRP A 94 0.04 -3.83 13.01
CA TRP A 94 0.03 -2.37 13.24
C TRP A 94 0.62 -1.57 12.08
N SER A 95 1.61 -2.09 11.39
CA SER A 95 2.14 -1.41 10.20
C SER A 95 1.07 -1.31 9.10
N ALA A 96 0.29 -2.36 8.91
CA ALA A 96 -0.83 -2.36 7.96
C ALA A 96 -1.94 -1.40 8.41
N VAL A 97 -2.23 -1.34 9.70
CA VAL A 97 -3.23 -0.40 10.25
C VAL A 97 -2.79 1.04 10.01
N VAL A 98 -1.53 1.37 10.29
CA VAL A 98 -0.98 2.71 10.01
C VAL A 98 -1.07 3.04 8.53
N ALA A 99 -0.68 2.10 7.67
CA ALA A 99 -0.76 2.29 6.21
C ALA A 99 -2.20 2.52 5.76
N LEU A 100 -3.16 1.81 6.34
CA LEU A 100 -4.58 2.00 6.03
C LEU A 100 -5.07 3.39 6.40
N ILE A 101 -4.69 3.88 7.58
CA ILE A 101 -5.04 5.23 8.03
C ILE A 101 -4.44 6.27 7.07
N LEU A 102 -3.16 6.13 6.70
CA LEU A 102 -2.51 7.02 5.75
C LEU A 102 -3.21 7.00 4.39
N LEU A 103 -3.59 5.80 3.93
CA LEU A 103 -4.25 5.62 2.64
C LEU A 103 -5.60 6.34 2.61
N MET A 104 -6.43 6.13 3.63
CA MET A 104 -7.76 6.75 3.69
C MET A 104 -7.65 8.26 3.83
N SER A 105 -6.71 8.75 4.64
CA SER A 105 -6.47 10.19 4.79
C SER A 105 -6.01 10.81 3.48
N SER A 106 -5.07 10.17 2.79
CA SER A 106 -4.58 10.62 1.47
C SER A 106 -5.73 10.69 0.46
N TYR A 107 -6.59 9.67 0.44
CA TYR A 107 -7.71 9.61 -0.49
C TYR A 107 -8.67 10.77 -0.29
N PHE A 108 -9.14 10.99 0.94
CA PHE A 108 -10.13 12.03 1.22
C PHE A 108 -9.53 13.43 1.11
N LEU A 109 -8.31 13.65 1.57
CA LEU A 109 -7.63 14.93 1.40
C LEU A 109 -7.33 15.22 -0.07
N GLY A 110 -7.03 14.20 -0.86
CA GLY A 110 -6.77 14.34 -2.27
C GLY A 110 -7.95 14.90 -3.04
N LYS A 111 -9.18 14.56 -2.64
CA LYS A 111 -10.39 15.13 -3.25
C LYS A 111 -10.49 16.63 -3.06
N LYS A 112 -9.95 17.15 -1.96
CA LYS A 112 -9.97 18.59 -1.63
C LYS A 112 -8.78 19.34 -2.18
N VAL A 113 -7.58 18.72 -2.10
CA VAL A 113 -6.31 19.38 -2.46
C VAL A 113 -5.99 19.24 -3.95
N ARG A 114 -6.33 18.09 -4.51
CA ARG A 114 -6.07 17.78 -5.93
C ARG A 114 -7.34 17.30 -6.64
N PRO A 115 -8.40 18.09 -6.72
CA PRO A 115 -9.64 17.67 -7.37
C PRO A 115 -9.43 17.41 -8.86
N PHE A 116 -10.29 16.57 -9.42
CA PHE A 116 -10.33 16.33 -10.86
C PHE A 116 -11.29 17.29 -11.57
#